data_1f918de0bf640d03535c2b1b02f6d1e7
#
_entry.id   1f918de0bf640d03535c2b1b02f6d1e7
#
_cell.length_a   1.000
_cell.length_b   1.000
_cell.length_c   1.000
_cell.angle_alpha   90.00
_cell.angle_beta   90.00
_cell.angle_gamma   90.00
#
_symmetry.space_group_name_H-M   'P 1'
#
loop_
_entity.id
_entity.type
_entity.pdbx_description
1 polymer ?
#
loop_
_entity_poly.entity_id
_entity_poly.type
_entity_poly.pdbx_seq_one_letter_code
_entity_poly.pdbx_strand_id
1 'polypeptide(L)'
;MLDAYRDLLDELLSMPTEIRGLLQQHSDPSPEAVRLISEMRDRDMAVLARAQRITREDNPYLEAEQDLGHEAQSVPEILAEMEAARGDLVSLLINLSLKDWERSAIHPSKGEIVLADEIEEHVEFDEAQRVAIRNSLTQR
;
A
#
# COMPACT_ATOMS: atom_id res chain seq x y z
N MET A 1 -19.88 -9.85 -2.53
CA MET A 1 -18.81 -9.18 -1.85
C MET A 1 -18.78 -9.49 -0.36
N LEU A 2 -17.60 -9.53 0.19
CA LEU A 2 -17.40 -9.96 1.56
C LEU A 2 -17.49 -8.76 2.50
N ASP A 3 -18.61 -8.65 3.20
CA ASP A 3 -18.82 -7.52 4.13
C ASP A 3 -17.72 -7.43 5.18
N ALA A 4 -17.14 -8.58 5.56
CA ALA A 4 -16.06 -8.64 6.55
C ALA A 4 -14.83 -7.81 6.18
N TYR A 5 -14.56 -7.63 4.88
CA TYR A 5 -13.38 -6.91 4.40
C TYR A 5 -13.71 -5.61 3.68
N ARG A 6 -14.99 -5.22 3.67
CA ARG A 6 -15.43 -3.99 3.01
C ARG A 6 -14.71 -2.75 3.53
N ASP A 7 -14.58 -2.65 4.84
CA ASP A 7 -13.95 -1.48 5.46
C ASP A 7 -12.47 -1.36 5.06
N LEU A 8 -11.77 -2.49 4.96
CA LEU A 8 -10.39 -2.50 4.48
C LEU A 8 -10.31 -2.01 3.03
N LEU A 9 -11.20 -2.49 2.17
CA LEU A 9 -11.23 -2.07 0.77
C LEU A 9 -11.54 -0.59 0.63
N ASP A 10 -12.49 -0.07 1.42
CA ASP A 10 -12.84 1.35 1.39
C ASP A 10 -11.66 2.22 1.80
N GLU A 11 -10.91 1.82 2.83
CA GLU A 11 -9.73 2.55 3.27
C GLU A 11 -8.62 2.51 2.23
N LEU A 12 -8.40 1.35 1.60
CA LEU A 12 -7.40 1.23 0.52
C LEU A 12 -7.74 2.14 -0.65
N LEU A 13 -9.02 2.22 -1.01
CA LEU A 13 -9.48 3.05 -2.13
C LEU A 13 -9.34 4.53 -1.87
N SER A 14 -9.60 4.98 -0.64
CA SER A 14 -9.64 6.40 -0.32
C SER A 14 -8.26 7.02 -0.09
N MET A 15 -7.27 6.23 0.30
CA MET A 15 -5.97 6.74 0.72
C MET A 15 -5.24 7.55 -0.36
N PRO A 16 -5.14 7.11 -1.62
CA PRO A 16 -4.44 7.91 -2.64
C PRO A 16 -5.03 9.32 -2.81
N THR A 17 -6.34 9.44 -2.77
CA THR A 17 -7.03 10.74 -2.86
C THR A 17 -6.69 11.62 -1.66
N GLU A 18 -6.64 11.04 -0.47
CA GLU A 18 -6.28 11.78 0.75
C GLU A 18 -4.84 12.29 0.69
N ILE A 19 -3.91 11.45 0.24
CA ILE A 19 -2.50 11.85 0.11
C ILE A 19 -2.35 12.95 -0.94
N ARG A 20 -3.01 12.79 -2.09
CA ARG A 20 -2.99 13.81 -3.15
C ARG A 20 -3.54 15.14 -2.63
N GLY A 21 -4.63 15.09 -1.85
CA GLY A 21 -5.22 16.28 -1.24
C GLY A 21 -4.27 17.01 -0.29
N LEU A 22 -3.53 16.25 0.54
CA LEU A 22 -2.53 16.84 1.43
C LEU A 22 -1.43 17.57 0.65
N LEU A 23 -0.97 16.96 -0.43
CA LEU A 23 0.10 17.52 -1.26
C LEU A 23 -0.34 18.74 -2.05
N GLN A 24 -1.60 18.80 -2.49
CA GLN A 24 -2.14 19.92 -3.23
C GLN A 24 -2.20 21.20 -2.40
N GLN A 25 -2.22 21.09 -1.08
CA GLN A 25 -2.21 22.22 -0.17
C GLN A 25 -0.81 22.84 -0.02
N HIS A 26 0.21 22.19 -0.57
CA HIS A 26 1.60 22.62 -0.45
C HIS A 26 2.26 22.59 -1.82
N SER A 27 2.75 23.75 -2.29
CA SER A 27 3.36 23.87 -3.61
C SER A 27 4.75 23.23 -3.69
N ASP A 28 5.40 23.05 -2.55
CA ASP A 28 6.77 22.53 -2.50
C ASP A 28 6.92 21.57 -1.32
N PRO A 29 6.58 20.29 -1.52
CA PRO A 29 6.67 19.31 -0.43
C PRO A 29 8.11 19.17 0.07
N SER A 30 8.26 18.97 1.39
CA SER A 30 9.56 18.76 1.99
C SER A 30 10.21 17.47 1.47
N PRO A 31 11.56 17.37 1.51
CA PRO A 31 12.23 16.11 1.17
C PRO A 31 11.72 14.93 1.99
N GLU A 32 11.36 15.16 3.25
CA GLU A 32 10.80 14.11 4.11
C GLU A 32 9.45 13.64 3.60
N ALA A 33 8.57 14.56 3.17
CA ALA A 33 7.28 14.17 2.59
C ALA A 33 7.47 13.34 1.33
N VAL A 34 8.41 13.73 0.47
CA VAL A 34 8.70 12.99 -0.76
C VAL A 34 9.19 11.58 -0.45
N ARG A 35 10.07 11.44 0.55
CA ARG A 35 10.56 10.14 0.99
C ARG A 35 9.42 9.24 1.47
N LEU A 36 8.52 9.81 2.29
CA LEU A 36 7.38 9.06 2.83
C LEU A 36 6.43 8.60 1.73
N ILE A 37 6.20 9.43 0.71
CA ILE A 37 5.35 9.06 -0.43
C ILE A 37 6.00 7.93 -1.24
N SER A 38 7.32 7.99 -1.45
CA SER A 38 8.02 6.94 -2.17
C SER A 38 7.97 5.62 -1.42
N GLU A 39 8.00 5.64 -0.09
CA GLU A 39 7.82 4.43 0.73
C GLU A 39 6.43 3.84 0.54
N MET A 40 5.40 4.67 0.44
CA MET A 40 4.04 4.20 0.16
C MET A 40 3.95 3.52 -1.19
N ARG A 41 4.55 4.14 -2.23
CA ARG A 41 4.60 3.55 -3.57
C ARG A 41 5.29 2.19 -3.54
N ASP A 42 6.45 2.11 -2.89
CA ASP A 42 7.21 0.87 -2.80
C ASP A 42 6.40 -0.22 -2.13
N ARG A 43 5.72 0.13 -1.03
CA ARG A 43 4.89 -0.84 -0.32
C ARG A 43 3.67 -1.27 -1.14
N ASP A 44 3.02 -0.35 -1.85
CA ASP A 44 1.89 -0.70 -2.71
C ASP A 44 2.31 -1.72 -3.77
N MET A 45 3.48 -1.54 -4.37
CA MET A 45 4.00 -2.47 -5.36
C MET A 45 4.32 -3.83 -4.73
N ALA A 46 4.90 -3.83 -3.54
CA ALA A 46 5.24 -5.06 -2.82
C ALA A 46 3.99 -5.83 -2.39
N VAL A 47 2.99 -5.14 -1.84
CA VAL A 47 1.75 -5.78 -1.40
C VAL A 47 0.97 -6.33 -2.59
N LEU A 48 0.93 -5.60 -3.71
CA LEU A 48 0.31 -6.10 -4.94
C LEU A 48 0.97 -7.41 -5.39
N ALA A 49 2.30 -7.43 -5.47
CA ALA A 49 3.04 -8.62 -5.89
C ALA A 49 2.79 -9.80 -4.93
N ARG A 50 2.79 -9.53 -3.62
CA ARG A 50 2.51 -10.56 -2.62
C ARG A 50 1.08 -11.10 -2.74
N ALA A 51 0.10 -10.21 -2.88
CA ALA A 51 -1.29 -10.63 -3.04
C ALA A 51 -1.49 -11.50 -4.28
N GLN A 52 -0.83 -11.14 -5.39
CA GLN A 52 -0.86 -11.94 -6.61
C GLN A 52 -0.30 -13.34 -6.37
N ARG A 53 0.81 -13.45 -5.65
CA ARG A 53 1.41 -14.75 -5.35
C ARG A 53 0.55 -15.57 -4.41
N ILE A 54 0.03 -14.96 -3.34
CA ILE A 54 -0.80 -15.66 -2.36
C ILE A 54 -2.05 -16.26 -3.03
N THR A 55 -2.63 -15.54 -4.00
CA THR A 55 -3.85 -16.00 -4.67
C THR A 55 -3.60 -17.01 -5.78
N ARG A 56 -2.37 -17.17 -6.26
CA ARG A 56 -2.02 -18.05 -7.38
C ARG A 56 -1.17 -19.25 -6.99
N GLU A 57 -0.46 -19.19 -5.88
CA GLU A 57 0.47 -20.23 -5.44
C GLU A 57 0.04 -20.82 -4.10
N ASP A 58 0.47 -22.03 -3.80
CA ASP A 58 0.19 -22.66 -2.52
C ASP A 58 1.26 -22.28 -1.51
N ASN A 59 0.86 -21.56 -0.48
CA ASN A 59 1.72 -21.19 0.65
C ASN A 59 3.11 -20.67 0.22
N PRO A 60 3.16 -19.63 -0.65
CA PRO A 60 4.44 -19.17 -1.20
C PRO A 60 5.31 -18.49 -0.15
N TYR A 61 6.63 -18.50 -0.40
CA TYR A 61 7.56 -17.66 0.36
C TYR A 61 7.57 -16.26 -0.27
N LEU A 62 7.24 -15.27 0.52
CA LEU A 62 7.13 -13.89 0.05
C LEU A 62 8.49 -13.18 0.14
N GLU A 63 8.68 -12.21 -0.75
CA GLU A 63 9.89 -11.40 -0.75
C GLU A 63 9.71 -10.16 0.10
N ALA A 64 10.82 -9.63 0.63
CA ALA A 64 10.83 -8.37 1.34
C ALA A 64 10.59 -7.20 0.38
N GLU A 65 10.17 -6.05 0.92
CA GLU A 65 10.00 -4.84 0.15
C GLU A 65 11.35 -4.36 -0.39
N GLN A 66 11.32 -3.74 -1.58
CA GLN A 66 12.48 -3.12 -2.18
C GLN A 66 12.34 -1.61 -2.15
N ASP A 67 13.42 -0.94 -1.75
CA ASP A 67 13.50 0.51 -1.86
C ASP A 67 13.88 0.83 -3.31
N LEU A 68 12.93 1.38 -4.07
CA LEU A 68 13.12 1.70 -5.48
C LEU A 68 13.77 3.07 -5.70
N GLY A 69 13.95 3.84 -4.63
CA GLY A 69 14.49 5.20 -4.72
C GLY A 69 13.47 6.19 -5.25
N HIS A 70 13.83 7.46 -5.20
CA HIS A 70 12.91 8.52 -5.65
C HIS A 70 13.63 9.75 -6.23
N GLU A 71 14.96 9.75 -6.22
CA GLU A 71 15.75 10.94 -6.61
C GLU A 71 15.56 11.32 -8.08
N ALA A 72 15.28 10.34 -8.93
CA ALA A 72 15.11 10.57 -10.37
C ALA A 72 13.67 10.82 -10.78
N GLN A 73 12.74 10.86 -9.82
CA GLN A 73 11.31 10.97 -10.13
C GLN A 73 10.68 12.20 -9.50
N SER A 74 9.70 12.78 -10.19
CA SER A 74 8.87 13.85 -9.65
C SER A 74 7.78 13.27 -8.73
N VAL A 75 7.22 14.10 -7.86
CA VAL A 75 6.10 13.69 -7.00
C VAL A 75 4.92 13.17 -7.82
N PRO A 76 4.50 13.85 -8.93
CA PRO A 76 3.41 13.31 -9.76
C PRO A 76 3.71 11.91 -10.31
N GLU A 77 4.96 11.63 -10.69
CA GLU A 77 5.35 10.30 -11.18
C GLU A 77 5.23 9.24 -10.08
N ILE A 78 5.71 9.54 -8.87
CA ILE A 78 5.63 8.63 -7.74
C ILE A 78 4.16 8.34 -7.39
N LEU A 79 3.34 9.39 -7.33
CA LEU A 79 1.91 9.25 -7.05
C LEU A 79 1.21 8.41 -8.11
N ALA A 80 1.55 8.62 -9.39
CA ALA A 80 0.95 7.84 -10.47
C ALA A 80 1.25 6.35 -10.33
N GLU A 81 2.49 6.01 -9.98
CA GLU A 81 2.88 4.62 -9.76
C GLU A 81 2.16 4.02 -8.55
N MET A 82 2.06 4.79 -7.46
CA MET A 82 1.32 4.37 -6.27
C MET A 82 -0.15 4.10 -6.60
N GLU A 83 -0.78 5.03 -7.31
CA GLU A 83 -2.20 4.93 -7.67
C GLU A 83 -2.46 3.74 -8.60
N ALA A 84 -1.56 3.48 -9.55
CA ALA A 84 -1.69 2.34 -10.46
C ALA A 84 -1.58 1.01 -9.69
N ALA A 85 -0.59 0.86 -8.82
CA ALA A 85 -0.43 -0.35 -8.02
C ALA A 85 -1.62 -0.54 -7.07
N ARG A 86 -2.08 0.54 -6.44
CA ARG A 86 -3.23 0.49 -5.54
C ARG A 86 -4.51 0.08 -6.28
N GLY A 87 -4.73 0.63 -7.48
CA GLY A 87 -5.87 0.26 -8.31
C GLY A 87 -5.87 -1.21 -8.67
N ASP A 88 -4.72 -1.74 -9.06
CA ASP A 88 -4.56 -3.16 -9.39
C ASP A 88 -4.79 -4.04 -8.16
N LEU A 89 -4.28 -3.62 -7.00
CA LEU A 89 -4.49 -4.35 -5.75
C LEU A 89 -5.98 -4.43 -5.40
N VAL A 90 -6.68 -3.31 -5.42
CA VAL A 90 -8.11 -3.28 -5.09
C VAL A 90 -8.91 -4.10 -6.09
N SER A 91 -8.57 -4.02 -7.39
CA SER A 91 -9.23 -4.84 -8.41
C SER A 91 -9.06 -6.32 -8.17
N LEU A 92 -7.87 -6.74 -7.72
CA LEU A 92 -7.63 -8.13 -7.36
C LEU A 92 -8.49 -8.53 -6.15
N LEU A 93 -8.43 -7.73 -5.09
CA LEU A 93 -9.09 -8.06 -3.81
C LEU A 93 -10.61 -8.10 -3.91
N ILE A 94 -11.21 -7.21 -4.68
CA ILE A 94 -12.66 -7.10 -4.77
C ILE A 94 -13.31 -8.35 -5.40
N ASN A 95 -12.54 -9.12 -6.15
CA ASN A 95 -13.01 -10.31 -6.84
C ASN A 95 -12.73 -11.61 -6.08
N LEU A 96 -12.11 -11.53 -4.90
CA LEU A 96 -11.74 -12.72 -4.14
C LEU A 96 -12.91 -13.27 -3.33
N SER A 97 -12.92 -14.59 -3.14
CA SER A 97 -13.81 -15.26 -2.22
C SER A 97 -13.27 -15.14 -0.79
N LEU A 98 -14.10 -15.41 0.20
CA LEU A 98 -13.66 -15.45 1.60
C LEU A 98 -12.50 -16.42 1.78
N LYS A 99 -12.57 -17.56 1.10
CA LYS A 99 -11.53 -18.59 1.15
C LYS A 99 -10.19 -18.05 0.65
N ASP A 100 -10.20 -17.21 -0.38
CA ASP A 100 -8.97 -16.60 -0.89
C ASP A 100 -8.33 -15.67 0.13
N TRP A 101 -9.13 -14.93 0.88
CA TRP A 101 -8.63 -14.04 1.94
C TRP A 101 -7.93 -14.79 3.07
N GLU A 102 -8.25 -16.07 3.24
CA GLU A 102 -7.66 -16.94 4.25
C GLU A 102 -6.46 -17.74 3.74
N ARG A 103 -6.06 -17.56 2.47
CA ARG A 103 -4.92 -18.28 1.91
C ARG A 103 -3.63 -17.86 2.61
N SER A 104 -2.77 -18.85 2.88
CA SER A 104 -1.55 -18.63 3.65
C SER A 104 -0.33 -18.36 2.76
N ALA A 105 0.67 -17.76 3.38
CA ALA A 105 1.98 -17.51 2.79
C ALA A 105 3.02 -17.42 3.90
N ILE A 106 4.29 -17.49 3.54
CA ILE A 106 5.39 -17.33 4.49
C ILE A 106 6.00 -15.94 4.30
N HIS A 107 5.79 -15.09 5.28
CA HIS A 107 6.35 -13.74 5.28
C HIS A 107 7.84 -13.78 5.70
N PRO A 108 8.71 -12.95 5.09
CA PRO A 108 10.15 -13.02 5.37
C PRO A 108 10.54 -12.74 6.83
N SER A 109 9.71 -12.00 7.57
CA SER A 109 10.01 -11.68 8.97
C SER A 109 8.97 -12.19 9.97
N LYS A 110 7.74 -12.46 9.54
CA LYS A 110 6.63 -12.82 10.44
C LYS A 110 6.30 -14.31 10.45
N GLY A 111 6.86 -15.09 9.52
CA GLY A 111 6.49 -16.48 9.36
C GLY A 111 5.17 -16.64 8.64
N GLU A 112 4.39 -17.64 9.01
CA GLU A 112 3.12 -17.90 8.33
C GLU A 112 2.08 -16.80 8.60
N ILE A 113 1.51 -16.29 7.52
CA ILE A 113 0.44 -15.28 7.57
C ILE A 113 -0.66 -15.71 6.59
N VAL A 114 -1.82 -15.03 6.67
CA VAL A 114 -2.85 -15.15 5.63
C VAL A 114 -2.97 -13.82 4.90
N LEU A 115 -3.61 -13.83 3.72
CA LEU A 115 -3.77 -12.62 2.91
C LEU A 115 -4.43 -11.50 3.71
N ALA A 116 -5.46 -11.80 4.51
CA ALA A 116 -6.14 -10.81 5.34
C ALA A 116 -5.17 -10.07 6.26
N ASP A 117 -4.20 -10.79 6.85
CA ASP A 117 -3.20 -10.18 7.74
C ASP A 117 -2.34 -9.16 6.99
N GLU A 118 -1.92 -9.50 5.77
CA GLU A 118 -1.10 -8.61 4.94
C GLU A 118 -1.86 -7.33 4.60
N ILE A 119 -3.13 -7.44 4.27
CA ILE A 119 -3.96 -6.28 3.90
C ILE A 119 -4.28 -5.43 5.12
N GLU A 120 -4.60 -6.02 6.26
CA GLU A 120 -4.85 -5.27 7.50
C GLU A 120 -3.61 -4.45 7.89
N GLU A 121 -2.44 -5.05 7.79
CA GLU A 121 -1.20 -4.37 8.11
C GLU A 121 -0.90 -3.25 7.11
N HIS A 122 -1.25 -3.44 5.85
CA HIS A 122 -1.07 -2.41 4.83
C HIS A 122 -1.95 -1.18 5.12
N VAL A 123 -3.19 -1.40 5.56
CA VAL A 123 -4.09 -0.32 5.97
C VAL A 123 -3.53 0.43 7.18
N GLU A 124 -2.98 -0.29 8.15
CA GLU A 124 -2.33 0.34 9.32
C GLU A 124 -1.12 1.17 8.91
N PHE A 125 -0.31 0.65 8.00
CA PHE A 125 0.83 1.38 7.45
C PHE A 125 0.38 2.66 6.75
N ASP A 126 -0.65 2.60 5.92
CA ASP A 126 -1.23 3.75 5.23
C ASP A 126 -1.60 4.87 6.21
N GLU A 127 -2.29 4.51 7.29
CA GLU A 127 -2.75 5.49 8.27
C GLU A 127 -1.57 6.16 8.97
N ALA A 128 -0.58 5.38 9.39
CA ALA A 128 0.62 5.91 10.03
C ALA A 128 1.38 6.82 9.07
N GLN A 129 1.46 6.43 7.80
CA GLN A 129 2.17 7.20 6.79
C GLN A 129 1.46 8.51 6.48
N ARG A 130 0.13 8.48 6.40
CA ARG A 130 -0.68 9.69 6.19
C ARG A 130 -0.43 10.71 7.29
N VAL A 131 -0.40 10.26 8.53
CA VAL A 131 -0.12 11.14 9.68
C VAL A 131 1.30 11.71 9.57
N ALA A 132 2.28 10.87 9.25
CA ALA A 132 3.67 11.29 9.10
C ALA A 132 3.85 12.32 7.98
N ILE A 133 3.18 12.10 6.84
CA ILE A 133 3.23 13.05 5.71
C ILE A 133 2.63 14.39 6.12
N ARG A 134 1.46 14.39 6.74
CA ARG A 134 0.81 15.62 7.20
C ARG A 134 1.72 16.38 8.14
N ASN A 135 2.33 15.70 9.11
CA ASN A 135 3.23 16.32 10.06
C ASN A 135 4.47 16.92 9.38
N SER A 136 5.02 16.23 8.38
CA SER A 136 6.20 16.73 7.65
C SER A 136 5.88 17.98 6.84
N LEU A 137 4.65 18.13 6.36
CA LEU A 137 4.21 19.28 5.59
C LEU A 137 3.94 20.50 6.47
N THR A 138 3.60 20.31 7.73
CA THR A 138 3.28 21.40 8.66
C THR A 138 4.48 21.89 9.47
N GLN A 139 5.57 21.12 9.49
CA GLN A 139 6.81 21.47 10.17
C GLN A 139 7.70 22.32 9.25
N ARG A 140 7.72 23.63 9.47
CA ARG A 140 8.59 24.55 8.74
C ARG A 140 9.29 25.48 9.71
#